data_05419db589543812c0816320c759982e
#
_entry.id   05419db589543812c0816320c759982e
#
_cell.length_a   1.000
_cell.length_b   1.000
_cell.length_c   1.000
_cell.angle_alpha   90.00
_cell.angle_beta   90.00
_cell.angle_gamma   90.00
#
_symmetry.space_group_name_H-M   'P 1'
#
loop_
_entity.id
_entity.type
_entity.pdbx_description
1 polymer ?
#
loop_
_entity_poly.entity_id
_entity_poly.type
_entity_poly.pdbx_seq_one_letter_code
_entity_poly.pdbx_strand_id
1 'polypeptide(L)'
;MKSINNIISQALRQCQPLPDDVEKLTKIAIETRGLVSRYISPKVVEVIFGGSFAKGTWLKEEVDIDIFIKIDNSVNDKEFGQLGEQIGWQSLKGFNPYIRYSDHPYVEAVIDGIRVNVVPCYDVPKGKWKSAADRSPFHTDYMRTNLDDEKRNQVRLLKKFLKSIGVYGADIATGGFSGYVAEIMILKYGSFESVLHAMSNIGEENNVISIDKPDEYSVKNFKSQLIIIDPIDHKRNLGTAISAESIGKLVLAARSFLAKPSIDFFIKKEQKLVGNNMELYPNLVIAEFNYKKRSPDIIRGQLKRSLIAISKQLELANFKVVRSTCVTDEEETAAFGFLLESVTLSEYTQKIGPNIFMREETANFILKNQKKSLITWVDSEMRVSTLIRRKTTNAKHFLKLLLTKKIESTGITRGLVGDIQRLFRLYSGDDHKINGIAKEAVKELISSDQRIF
;
A
#
# COMPACT_ATOMS: atom_id res chain seq x y z
N MET A 1 24.57 -25.57 -9.69
CA MET A 1 23.50 -24.56 -9.69
C MET A 1 22.35 -25.03 -10.58
N LYS A 2 21.09 -24.99 -10.12
CA LYS A 2 19.93 -25.21 -11.02
C LYS A 2 19.89 -24.03 -12.00
N SER A 3 19.70 -24.30 -13.30
CA SER A 3 19.57 -23.21 -14.27
C SER A 3 18.33 -22.34 -13.93
N ILE A 4 18.35 -21.07 -14.26
CA ILE A 4 17.23 -20.14 -14.06
C ILE A 4 15.94 -20.71 -14.64
N ASN A 5 16.00 -21.34 -15.82
CA ASN A 5 14.87 -21.98 -16.49
C ASN A 5 14.22 -23.09 -15.64
N ASN A 6 15.02 -23.89 -14.92
CA ASN A 6 14.47 -24.94 -14.04
C ASN A 6 13.72 -24.34 -12.85
N ILE A 7 14.20 -23.22 -12.30
CA ILE A 7 13.53 -22.53 -11.20
C ILE A 7 12.23 -21.87 -11.68
N ILE A 8 12.26 -21.19 -12.84
CA ILE A 8 11.08 -20.59 -13.48
C ILE A 8 10.02 -21.67 -13.75
N SER A 9 10.43 -22.81 -14.34
CA SER A 9 9.51 -23.92 -14.61
C SER A 9 8.92 -24.53 -13.34
N GLN A 10 9.70 -24.61 -12.26
CA GLN A 10 9.23 -25.07 -10.95
C GLN A 10 8.23 -24.07 -10.34
N ALA A 11 8.52 -22.78 -10.40
CA ALA A 11 7.66 -21.72 -9.91
C ALA A 11 6.32 -21.67 -10.68
N LEU A 12 6.38 -21.82 -12.02
CA LEU A 12 5.19 -21.82 -12.86
C LEU A 12 4.24 -22.95 -12.48
N ARG A 13 4.75 -24.18 -12.26
CA ARG A 13 3.92 -25.30 -11.79
C ARG A 13 3.21 -25.03 -10.46
N GLN A 14 3.73 -24.15 -9.61
CA GLN A 14 3.10 -23.79 -8.34
C GLN A 14 1.99 -22.76 -8.48
N CYS A 15 2.06 -21.86 -9.47
CA CYS A 15 1.12 -20.75 -9.61
C CYS A 15 0.14 -20.90 -10.79
N GLN A 16 0.39 -21.84 -11.70
CA GLN A 16 -0.49 -22.11 -12.84
C GLN A 16 -1.70 -22.93 -12.37
N PRO A 17 -2.94 -22.50 -12.73
CA PRO A 17 -4.15 -23.27 -12.46
C PRO A 17 -4.13 -24.62 -13.19
N LEU A 18 -4.67 -25.64 -12.54
CA LEU A 18 -4.96 -26.93 -13.15
C LEU A 18 -6.30 -26.89 -13.91
N PRO A 19 -6.55 -27.81 -14.86
CA PRO A 19 -7.83 -27.89 -15.56
C PRO A 19 -9.05 -27.90 -14.62
N ASP A 20 -8.98 -28.70 -13.55
CA ASP A 20 -10.05 -28.78 -12.54
C ASP A 20 -10.30 -27.46 -11.80
N ASP A 21 -9.20 -26.70 -11.51
CA ASP A 21 -9.31 -25.36 -10.91
C ASP A 21 -10.06 -24.40 -11.85
N VAL A 22 -9.77 -24.50 -13.16
CA VAL A 22 -10.40 -23.65 -14.20
C VAL A 22 -11.87 -24.02 -14.35
N GLU A 23 -12.21 -25.32 -14.39
CA GLU A 23 -13.58 -25.80 -14.52
C GLU A 23 -14.43 -25.35 -13.33
N LYS A 24 -13.95 -25.59 -12.10
CA LYS A 24 -14.62 -25.17 -10.86
C LYS A 24 -14.87 -23.66 -10.86
N LEU A 25 -13.84 -22.87 -11.17
CA LEU A 25 -13.93 -21.42 -11.16
C LEU A 25 -14.93 -20.92 -12.21
N THR A 26 -14.88 -21.50 -13.41
CA THR A 26 -15.76 -21.12 -14.53
C THR A 26 -17.22 -21.42 -14.18
N LYS A 27 -17.50 -22.54 -13.53
CA LYS A 27 -18.84 -22.89 -13.06
C LYS A 27 -19.38 -21.84 -12.09
N ILE A 28 -18.61 -21.50 -11.04
CA ILE A 28 -18.98 -20.48 -10.05
C ILE A 28 -19.20 -19.12 -10.73
N ALA A 29 -18.34 -18.75 -11.66
CA ALA A 29 -18.45 -17.48 -12.39
C ALA A 29 -19.75 -17.39 -13.20
N ILE A 30 -20.07 -18.44 -13.97
CA ILE A 30 -21.29 -18.52 -14.79
C ILE A 30 -22.54 -18.48 -13.90
N GLU A 31 -22.56 -19.28 -12.83
CA GLU A 31 -23.68 -19.30 -11.88
C GLU A 31 -23.91 -17.92 -11.25
N THR A 32 -22.82 -17.27 -10.78
CA THR A 32 -22.91 -15.95 -10.15
C THR A 32 -23.32 -14.87 -11.13
N ARG A 33 -22.79 -14.86 -12.37
CA ARG A 33 -23.25 -13.95 -13.42
C ARG A 33 -24.73 -14.14 -13.70
N GLY A 34 -25.21 -15.40 -13.70
CA GLY A 34 -26.62 -15.73 -13.83
C GLY A 34 -27.48 -15.15 -12.69
N LEU A 35 -26.99 -15.19 -11.46
CA LEU A 35 -27.63 -14.52 -10.32
C LEU A 35 -27.71 -13.00 -10.51
N VAL A 36 -26.59 -12.37 -10.88
CA VAL A 36 -26.56 -10.92 -11.14
C VAL A 36 -27.55 -10.51 -12.23
N SER A 37 -27.60 -11.29 -13.32
CA SER A 37 -28.50 -11.02 -14.46
C SER A 37 -29.99 -11.10 -14.12
N ARG A 38 -30.39 -11.74 -13.03
CA ARG A 38 -31.79 -11.78 -12.58
C ARG A 38 -32.27 -10.49 -11.92
N TYR A 39 -31.34 -9.68 -11.41
CA TYR A 39 -31.66 -8.47 -10.65
C TYR A 39 -31.30 -7.17 -11.38
N ILE A 40 -30.91 -7.24 -12.67
CA ILE A 40 -30.61 -6.06 -13.46
C ILE A 40 -31.86 -5.19 -13.67
N SER A 41 -31.64 -3.89 -13.70
CA SER A 41 -32.67 -2.91 -14.07
C SER A 41 -32.57 -2.54 -15.57
N PRO A 42 -33.61 -1.91 -16.16
CA PRO A 42 -33.54 -1.40 -17.54
C PRO A 42 -32.38 -0.40 -17.78
N LYS A 43 -31.77 0.14 -16.72
CA LYS A 43 -30.63 1.05 -16.78
C LYS A 43 -29.27 0.34 -16.87
N VAL A 44 -29.27 -1.00 -16.78
CA VAL A 44 -28.07 -1.82 -16.98
C VAL A 44 -27.98 -2.23 -18.42
N VAL A 45 -26.92 -1.81 -19.08
CA VAL A 45 -26.67 -2.10 -20.51
C VAL A 45 -26.11 -3.52 -20.68
N GLU A 46 -25.19 -3.91 -19.81
CA GLU A 46 -24.48 -5.19 -19.94
C GLU A 46 -23.91 -5.69 -18.61
N VAL A 47 -23.76 -7.02 -18.46
CA VAL A 47 -23.08 -7.67 -17.36
C VAL A 47 -21.91 -8.50 -17.91
N ILE A 48 -20.69 -8.12 -17.56
CA ILE A 48 -19.46 -8.71 -18.10
C ILE A 48 -18.51 -9.18 -17.00
N PHE A 49 -17.68 -10.15 -17.33
CA PHE A 49 -16.54 -10.49 -16.48
C PHE A 49 -15.37 -9.56 -16.70
N GLY A 50 -14.65 -9.22 -15.61
CA GLY A 50 -13.44 -8.45 -15.64
C GLY A 50 -12.31 -9.08 -14.82
N GLY A 51 -11.35 -8.27 -14.46
CA GLY A 51 -10.25 -8.65 -13.58
C GLY A 51 -9.36 -9.77 -14.12
N SER A 52 -8.67 -10.44 -13.21
CA SER A 52 -7.70 -11.48 -13.56
C SER A 52 -8.36 -12.75 -14.08
N PHE A 53 -9.59 -13.06 -13.64
CA PHE A 53 -10.37 -14.20 -14.13
C PHE A 53 -10.62 -14.06 -15.63
N ALA A 54 -11.23 -12.97 -16.07
CA ALA A 54 -11.58 -12.74 -17.47
C ALA A 54 -10.36 -12.65 -18.39
N LYS A 55 -9.20 -12.21 -17.88
CA LYS A 55 -7.94 -12.09 -18.63
C LYS A 55 -7.12 -13.38 -18.64
N GLY A 56 -7.50 -14.36 -17.82
CA GLY A 56 -6.78 -15.62 -17.68
C GLY A 56 -5.39 -15.47 -17.02
N THR A 57 -5.20 -14.45 -16.14
CA THR A 57 -3.91 -14.15 -15.49
C THR A 57 -3.94 -14.37 -13.97
N TRP A 58 -4.95 -15.04 -13.46
CA TRP A 58 -5.10 -15.36 -12.05
C TRP A 58 -4.12 -16.44 -11.56
N LEU A 59 -3.82 -16.40 -10.27
CA LEU A 59 -2.98 -17.37 -9.59
C LEU A 59 -3.84 -18.47 -8.97
N LYS A 60 -3.37 -19.73 -9.02
CA LYS A 60 -4.06 -20.89 -8.47
C LYS A 60 -4.53 -20.69 -7.02
N GLU A 61 -3.70 -20.02 -6.19
CA GLU A 61 -3.95 -19.88 -4.75
C GLU A 61 -4.88 -18.69 -4.40
N GLU A 62 -5.05 -17.75 -5.32
CA GLU A 62 -5.83 -16.53 -5.10
C GLU A 62 -6.50 -16.08 -6.39
N VAL A 63 -7.79 -16.28 -6.43
CA VAL A 63 -8.60 -15.82 -7.56
C VAL A 63 -9.83 -15.09 -7.05
N ASP A 64 -10.09 -13.95 -7.69
CA ASP A 64 -11.32 -13.19 -7.51
C ASP A 64 -12.10 -13.22 -8.81
N ILE A 65 -13.41 -13.32 -8.73
CA ILE A 65 -14.32 -13.18 -9.86
C ILE A 65 -14.89 -11.77 -9.82
N ASP A 66 -14.48 -10.93 -10.78
CA ASP A 66 -15.00 -9.57 -10.91
C ASP A 66 -16.11 -9.56 -11.97
N ILE A 67 -17.32 -9.19 -11.57
CA ILE A 67 -18.48 -9.04 -12.43
C ILE A 67 -18.80 -7.54 -12.51
N PHE A 68 -18.60 -6.97 -13.68
CA PHE A 68 -18.93 -5.56 -13.94
C PHE A 68 -20.36 -5.44 -14.45
N ILE A 69 -21.13 -4.55 -13.82
CA ILE A 69 -22.45 -4.13 -14.30
C ILE A 69 -22.29 -2.76 -14.97
N LYS A 70 -22.43 -2.75 -16.30
CA LYS A 70 -22.36 -1.52 -17.10
C LYS A 70 -23.70 -0.78 -17.04
N ILE A 71 -23.69 0.37 -16.41
CA ILE A 71 -24.87 1.20 -16.18
C ILE A 71 -24.88 2.34 -17.20
N ASP A 72 -26.05 2.65 -17.73
CA ASP A 72 -26.24 3.72 -18.71
C ASP A 72 -25.65 5.04 -18.20
N ASN A 73 -24.94 5.75 -19.06
CA ASN A 73 -24.19 6.93 -18.69
C ASN A 73 -25.07 8.18 -18.39
N SER A 74 -26.37 8.12 -18.65
CA SER A 74 -27.34 9.17 -18.27
C SER A 74 -27.68 9.12 -16.77
N VAL A 75 -27.41 8.00 -16.08
CA VAL A 75 -27.66 7.83 -14.65
C VAL A 75 -26.75 8.75 -13.84
N ASN A 76 -27.30 9.48 -12.88
CA ASN A 76 -26.51 10.35 -12.00
C ASN A 76 -25.74 9.55 -10.94
N ASP A 77 -24.67 10.14 -10.37
CA ASP A 77 -23.75 9.44 -9.47
C ASP A 77 -24.42 8.84 -8.23
N LYS A 78 -25.42 9.51 -7.66
CA LYS A 78 -26.15 9.01 -6.50
C LYS A 78 -26.95 7.76 -6.82
N GLU A 79 -27.69 7.81 -7.91
CA GLU A 79 -28.50 6.68 -8.39
C GLU A 79 -27.61 5.53 -8.86
N PHE A 80 -26.49 5.83 -9.51
CA PHE A 80 -25.46 4.86 -9.93
C PHE A 80 -24.96 4.04 -8.76
N GLY A 81 -24.52 4.69 -7.66
CA GLY A 81 -24.05 3.99 -6.47
C GLY A 81 -25.14 3.13 -5.83
N GLN A 82 -26.37 3.67 -5.70
CA GLN A 82 -27.52 2.93 -5.14
C GLN A 82 -27.89 1.71 -5.98
N LEU A 83 -27.94 1.85 -7.30
CA LEU A 83 -28.26 0.77 -8.22
C LEU A 83 -27.21 -0.35 -8.17
N GLY A 84 -25.92 0.01 -8.18
CA GLY A 84 -24.82 -0.95 -8.07
C GLY A 84 -24.87 -1.74 -6.76
N GLU A 85 -25.07 -1.04 -5.66
CA GLU A 85 -25.20 -1.65 -4.33
C GLU A 85 -26.44 -2.57 -4.27
N GLN A 86 -27.59 -2.11 -4.73
CA GLN A 86 -28.83 -2.87 -4.72
C GLN A 86 -28.72 -4.17 -5.53
N ILE A 87 -28.22 -4.11 -6.76
CA ILE A 87 -28.03 -5.28 -7.61
C ILE A 87 -27.06 -6.27 -6.97
N GLY A 88 -25.89 -5.80 -6.52
CA GLY A 88 -24.89 -6.65 -5.89
C GLY A 88 -25.42 -7.32 -4.64
N TRP A 89 -26.11 -6.56 -3.77
CA TRP A 89 -26.68 -7.09 -2.54
C TRP A 89 -27.76 -8.16 -2.79
N GLN A 90 -28.69 -7.89 -3.70
CA GLN A 90 -29.76 -8.84 -4.03
C GLN A 90 -29.21 -10.12 -4.68
N SER A 91 -28.24 -9.96 -5.59
CA SER A 91 -27.64 -11.06 -6.31
C SER A 91 -26.86 -12.02 -5.39
N LEU A 92 -26.18 -11.46 -4.38
CA LEU A 92 -25.32 -12.21 -3.48
C LEU A 92 -25.94 -12.49 -2.09
N LYS A 93 -27.25 -12.18 -1.89
CA LYS A 93 -27.92 -12.26 -0.59
C LYS A 93 -27.76 -13.61 0.12
N GLY A 94 -27.69 -14.72 -0.62
CA GLY A 94 -27.48 -16.07 -0.06
C GLY A 94 -26.07 -16.36 0.45
N PHE A 95 -25.09 -15.45 0.26
CA PHE A 95 -23.67 -15.64 0.54
C PHE A 95 -23.11 -14.64 1.54
N ASN A 96 -23.95 -14.02 2.38
CA ASN A 96 -23.56 -13.02 3.38
C ASN A 96 -22.72 -11.87 2.80
N PRO A 97 -23.25 -11.13 1.81
CA PRO A 97 -22.50 -10.08 1.13
C PRO A 97 -22.16 -8.92 2.07
N TYR A 98 -21.13 -8.18 1.71
CA TYR A 98 -20.76 -6.95 2.39
C TYR A 98 -20.28 -5.91 1.37
N ILE A 99 -20.33 -4.62 1.79
CA ILE A 99 -19.95 -3.50 0.94
C ILE A 99 -18.47 -3.24 1.09
N ARG A 100 -17.79 -3.12 -0.04
CA ARG A 100 -16.44 -2.57 -0.16
C ARG A 100 -16.49 -1.17 -0.73
N TYR A 101 -15.53 -0.36 -0.36
CA TYR A 101 -15.39 1.00 -0.86
C TYR A 101 -14.09 1.12 -1.66
N SER A 102 -14.24 1.50 -2.92
CA SER A 102 -13.19 1.98 -3.78
C SER A 102 -13.53 3.43 -4.16
N ASP A 103 -13.52 3.76 -5.44
CA ASP A 103 -14.05 5.04 -5.95
C ASP A 103 -15.58 5.13 -5.76
N HIS A 104 -16.25 4.00 -6.05
CA HIS A 104 -17.66 3.79 -5.72
C HIS A 104 -17.82 2.51 -4.89
N PRO A 105 -18.93 2.41 -4.09
CA PRO A 105 -19.21 1.19 -3.37
C PRO A 105 -19.48 0.03 -4.34
N TYR A 106 -18.99 -1.15 -4.01
CA TYR A 106 -19.29 -2.39 -4.68
C TYR A 106 -19.58 -3.49 -3.66
N VAL A 107 -20.20 -4.58 -4.10
CA VAL A 107 -20.61 -5.67 -3.20
C VAL A 107 -19.71 -6.88 -3.43
N GLU A 108 -19.19 -7.41 -2.34
CA GLU A 108 -18.35 -8.60 -2.30
C GLU A 108 -19.03 -9.69 -1.49
N ALA A 109 -18.87 -10.94 -1.91
CA ALA A 109 -19.21 -12.14 -1.13
C ALA A 109 -18.17 -13.24 -1.36
N VAL A 110 -18.16 -14.23 -0.50
CA VAL A 110 -17.33 -15.44 -0.66
C VAL A 110 -18.23 -16.62 -1.01
N ILE A 111 -18.01 -17.24 -2.17
CA ILE A 111 -18.73 -18.39 -2.68
C ILE A 111 -17.74 -19.54 -2.85
N ASP A 112 -17.94 -20.65 -2.12
CA ASP A 112 -17.04 -21.81 -2.12
C ASP A 112 -15.54 -21.47 -1.95
N GLY A 113 -15.27 -20.47 -1.10
CA GLY A 113 -13.91 -19.98 -0.82
C GLY A 113 -13.35 -18.98 -1.85
N ILE A 114 -14.13 -18.62 -2.87
CA ILE A 114 -13.75 -17.68 -3.93
C ILE A 114 -14.46 -16.35 -3.70
N ARG A 115 -13.70 -15.25 -3.71
CA ARG A 115 -14.28 -13.92 -3.65
C ARG A 115 -14.94 -13.55 -4.97
N VAL A 116 -16.15 -13.05 -4.88
CA VAL A 116 -16.93 -12.55 -6.01
C VAL A 116 -17.27 -11.09 -5.76
N ASN A 117 -16.89 -10.23 -6.70
CA ASN A 117 -17.11 -8.81 -6.67
C ASN A 117 -18.15 -8.41 -7.72
N VAL A 118 -19.20 -7.71 -7.32
CA VAL A 118 -20.19 -7.09 -8.23
C VAL A 118 -19.90 -5.60 -8.23
N VAL A 119 -19.31 -5.12 -9.34
CA VAL A 119 -18.73 -3.78 -9.45
C VAL A 119 -19.51 -2.96 -10.48
N PRO A 120 -20.12 -1.84 -10.09
CA PRO A 120 -20.75 -0.95 -11.07
C PRO A 120 -19.68 -0.16 -11.85
N CYS A 121 -19.92 0.03 -13.16
CA CYS A 121 -19.19 0.95 -14.01
C CYS A 121 -20.15 1.60 -14.99
N TYR A 122 -19.86 2.80 -15.44
CA TYR A 122 -20.64 3.46 -16.48
C TYR A 122 -20.33 2.85 -17.86
N ASP A 123 -21.37 2.74 -18.69
CA ASP A 123 -21.22 2.45 -20.11
C ASP A 123 -20.86 3.74 -20.85
N VAL A 124 -19.56 3.96 -21.02
CA VAL A 124 -19.02 5.19 -21.63
C VAL A 124 -18.06 4.87 -22.77
N PRO A 125 -17.95 5.72 -23.78
CA PRO A 125 -16.91 5.61 -24.80
C PRO A 125 -15.51 5.74 -24.19
N LYS A 126 -14.52 5.08 -24.80
CA LYS A 126 -13.11 5.19 -24.40
C LYS A 126 -12.68 6.66 -24.28
N GLY A 127 -12.07 7.01 -23.16
CA GLY A 127 -11.60 8.37 -22.86
C GLY A 127 -12.64 9.30 -22.23
N LYS A 128 -13.88 8.86 -22.04
CA LYS A 128 -14.97 9.64 -21.42
C LYS A 128 -15.33 9.11 -20.03
N TRP A 129 -14.33 8.80 -19.25
CA TRP A 129 -14.45 8.20 -17.92
C TRP A 129 -15.23 9.10 -16.96
N LYS A 130 -16.21 8.55 -16.25
CA LYS A 130 -16.93 9.17 -15.13
C LYS A 130 -16.46 8.63 -13.78
N SER A 131 -16.05 7.36 -13.77
CA SER A 131 -15.48 6.71 -12.58
C SER A 131 -14.17 5.97 -12.91
N ALA A 132 -13.40 5.61 -11.88
CA ALA A 132 -12.18 4.83 -12.07
C ALA A 132 -12.48 3.41 -12.61
N ALA A 133 -13.64 2.84 -12.23
CA ALA A 133 -14.07 1.51 -12.65
C ALA A 133 -14.36 1.40 -14.15
N ASP A 134 -14.72 2.51 -14.81
CA ASP A 134 -15.09 2.54 -16.24
C ASP A 134 -13.95 2.08 -17.17
N ARG A 135 -12.72 2.18 -16.73
CA ARG A 135 -11.55 1.70 -17.48
C ARG A 135 -11.42 0.18 -17.45
N SER A 136 -11.97 -0.48 -16.45
CA SER A 136 -11.74 -1.91 -16.20
C SER A 136 -12.22 -2.83 -17.32
N PRO A 137 -13.40 -2.61 -17.96
CA PRO A 137 -13.80 -3.34 -19.15
C PRO A 137 -12.77 -3.22 -20.28
N PHE A 138 -12.30 -2.01 -20.59
CA PHE A 138 -11.32 -1.74 -21.63
C PHE A 138 -9.96 -2.36 -21.31
N HIS A 139 -9.51 -2.33 -20.04
CA HIS A 139 -8.32 -3.04 -19.59
C HIS A 139 -8.43 -4.54 -19.81
N THR A 140 -9.62 -5.10 -19.55
CA THR A 140 -9.88 -6.52 -19.72
C THR A 140 -9.78 -6.92 -21.18
N ASP A 141 -10.45 -6.20 -22.07
CA ASP A 141 -10.46 -6.49 -23.51
C ASP A 141 -9.07 -6.31 -24.11
N TYR A 142 -8.36 -5.24 -23.74
CA TYR A 142 -7.00 -4.99 -24.21
C TYR A 142 -6.05 -6.15 -23.83
N MET A 143 -6.10 -6.60 -22.58
CA MET A 143 -5.24 -7.71 -22.12
C MET A 143 -5.65 -9.05 -22.71
N ARG A 144 -6.93 -9.32 -22.89
CA ARG A 144 -7.41 -10.55 -23.55
C ARG A 144 -6.91 -10.67 -24.99
N THR A 145 -6.87 -9.55 -25.71
CA THR A 145 -6.43 -9.49 -27.11
C THR A 145 -4.91 -9.62 -27.25
N ASN A 146 -4.13 -9.06 -26.30
CA ASN A 146 -2.68 -8.93 -26.45
C ASN A 146 -1.85 -9.95 -25.65
N LEU A 147 -2.47 -10.70 -24.72
CA LEU A 147 -1.83 -11.77 -23.94
C LEU A 147 -2.19 -13.14 -24.51
N ASP A 148 -1.24 -13.82 -25.11
CA ASP A 148 -1.31 -15.26 -25.41
C ASP A 148 -1.09 -16.09 -24.12
N ASP A 149 -1.24 -17.41 -24.21
CA ASP A 149 -1.12 -18.29 -23.05
C ASP A 149 0.28 -18.31 -22.44
N GLU A 150 1.32 -18.12 -23.25
CA GLU A 150 2.69 -18.01 -22.76
C GLU A 150 2.86 -16.75 -21.94
N LYS A 151 2.46 -15.59 -22.45
CA LYS A 151 2.51 -14.32 -21.70
C LYS A 151 1.65 -14.34 -20.44
N ARG A 152 0.47 -15.01 -20.47
CA ARG A 152 -0.35 -15.21 -19.24
C ARG A 152 0.43 -15.96 -18.17
N ASN A 153 1.21 -16.98 -18.54
CA ASN A 153 2.09 -17.70 -17.62
C ASN A 153 3.23 -16.83 -17.10
N GLN A 154 3.83 -15.98 -17.94
CA GLN A 154 4.83 -15.00 -17.52
C GLN A 154 4.25 -13.98 -16.53
N VAL A 155 3.01 -13.54 -16.73
CA VAL A 155 2.29 -12.66 -15.79
C VAL A 155 2.09 -13.36 -14.44
N ARG A 156 1.71 -14.64 -14.43
CA ARG A 156 1.57 -15.42 -13.17
C ARG A 156 2.89 -15.49 -12.41
N LEU A 157 3.99 -15.76 -13.11
CA LEU A 157 5.32 -15.76 -12.49
C LEU A 157 5.66 -14.42 -11.86
N LEU A 158 5.44 -13.33 -12.58
CA LEU A 158 5.71 -11.98 -12.08
C LEU A 158 4.81 -11.67 -10.87
N LYS A 159 3.52 -11.96 -10.93
CA LYS A 159 2.60 -11.77 -9.79
C LYS A 159 3.04 -12.57 -8.56
N LYS A 160 3.43 -13.85 -8.76
CA LYS A 160 3.91 -14.71 -7.66
C LYS A 160 5.19 -14.16 -7.05
N PHE A 161 6.14 -13.70 -7.86
CA PHE A 161 7.36 -13.04 -7.41
C PHE A 161 7.05 -11.77 -6.62
N LEU A 162 6.25 -10.85 -7.16
CA LEU A 162 5.86 -9.60 -6.48
C LEU A 162 5.15 -9.85 -5.14
N LYS A 163 4.27 -10.88 -5.09
CA LYS A 163 3.61 -11.30 -3.83
C LYS A 163 4.62 -11.79 -2.81
N SER A 164 5.55 -12.60 -3.24
CA SER A 164 6.52 -13.20 -2.34
C SER A 164 7.47 -12.19 -1.71
N ILE A 165 7.80 -11.11 -2.43
CA ILE A 165 8.62 -10.01 -1.91
C ILE A 165 7.78 -8.89 -1.24
N GLY A 166 6.45 -9.07 -1.13
CA GLY A 166 5.56 -8.16 -0.41
C GLY A 166 5.26 -6.83 -1.11
N VAL A 167 5.36 -6.78 -2.45
CA VAL A 167 5.10 -5.56 -3.23
C VAL A 167 3.97 -5.73 -4.27
N TYR A 168 3.12 -6.73 -4.11
CA TYR A 168 1.96 -6.94 -4.99
C TYR A 168 0.69 -6.37 -4.37
N GLY A 169 0.03 -5.49 -5.10
CA GLY A 169 -1.21 -4.83 -4.71
C GLY A 169 -1.09 -3.31 -4.81
N ALA A 170 -2.10 -2.65 -5.38
CA ALA A 170 -2.18 -1.19 -5.50
C ALA A 170 -2.96 -0.55 -4.34
N ASP A 171 -3.33 -1.33 -3.32
CA ASP A 171 -3.98 -0.82 -2.12
C ASP A 171 -3.05 0.13 -1.34
N ILE A 172 -3.66 1.02 -0.56
CA ILE A 172 -2.93 2.07 0.17
C ILE A 172 -1.89 1.48 1.15
N ALA A 173 -2.16 0.29 1.68
CA ALA A 173 -1.25 -0.35 2.64
C ALA A 173 0.02 -0.84 1.94
N THR A 174 -0.13 -1.57 0.86
CA THR A 174 0.98 -2.15 0.11
C THR A 174 1.71 -1.07 -0.70
N GLY A 175 0.97 -0.19 -1.39
CA GLY A 175 1.55 0.78 -2.33
C GLY A 175 2.45 0.08 -3.34
N GLY A 176 2.02 -1.08 -3.83
CA GLY A 176 2.80 -1.97 -4.67
C GLY A 176 2.31 -2.01 -6.13
N PHE A 177 2.72 -3.03 -6.83
CA PHE A 177 2.41 -3.26 -8.24
C PHE A 177 1.06 -3.97 -8.36
N SER A 178 0.09 -3.37 -9.06
CA SER A 178 -1.20 -4.01 -9.34
C SER A 178 -1.05 -5.17 -10.33
N GLY A 179 -2.06 -6.05 -10.37
CA GLY A 179 -2.12 -7.11 -11.37
C GLY A 179 -2.08 -6.57 -12.81
N TYR A 180 -2.72 -5.42 -13.06
CA TYR A 180 -2.72 -4.76 -14.36
C TYR A 180 -1.34 -4.20 -14.72
N VAL A 181 -0.62 -3.63 -13.76
CA VAL A 181 0.77 -3.19 -13.96
C VAL A 181 1.68 -4.38 -14.31
N ALA A 182 1.54 -5.51 -13.62
CA ALA A 182 2.31 -6.72 -13.96
C ALA A 182 2.02 -7.21 -15.39
N GLU A 183 0.77 -7.12 -15.84
CA GLU A 183 0.37 -7.45 -17.22
C GLU A 183 1.02 -6.51 -18.24
N ILE A 184 1.02 -5.19 -18.00
CA ILE A 184 1.70 -4.20 -18.86
C ILE A 184 3.20 -4.45 -18.93
N MET A 185 3.84 -4.74 -17.79
CA MET A 185 5.28 -5.03 -17.77
C MET A 185 5.63 -6.25 -18.61
N ILE A 186 4.82 -7.31 -18.55
CA ILE A 186 5.02 -8.49 -19.41
C ILE A 186 4.75 -8.17 -20.89
N LEU A 187 3.72 -7.41 -21.21
CA LEU A 187 3.50 -6.97 -22.60
C LEU A 187 4.67 -6.16 -23.15
N LYS A 188 5.25 -5.28 -22.32
CA LYS A 188 6.38 -4.42 -22.72
C LYS A 188 7.66 -5.21 -22.92
N TYR A 189 8.00 -6.09 -21.98
CA TYR A 189 9.32 -6.76 -21.96
C TYR A 189 9.28 -8.20 -22.46
N GLY A 190 8.11 -8.78 -22.65
CA GLY A 190 7.89 -10.12 -23.23
C GLY A 190 7.93 -11.27 -22.23
N SER A 191 8.81 -11.25 -21.23
CA SER A 191 8.95 -12.34 -20.25
C SER A 191 9.21 -11.84 -18.83
N PHE A 192 8.99 -12.72 -17.85
CA PHE A 192 9.34 -12.49 -16.45
C PHE A 192 10.81 -12.13 -16.27
N GLU A 193 11.72 -12.88 -16.89
CA GLU A 193 13.16 -12.66 -16.82
C GLU A 193 13.54 -11.29 -17.40
N SER A 194 12.98 -10.94 -18.57
CA SER A 194 13.21 -9.64 -19.19
C SER A 194 12.69 -8.47 -18.34
N VAL A 195 11.57 -8.65 -17.64
CA VAL A 195 11.09 -7.67 -16.65
C VAL A 195 12.12 -7.49 -15.54
N LEU A 196 12.64 -8.59 -14.96
CA LEU A 196 13.65 -8.49 -13.91
C LEU A 196 14.94 -7.81 -14.39
N HIS A 197 15.40 -8.09 -15.60
CA HIS A 197 16.54 -7.38 -16.21
C HIS A 197 16.26 -5.89 -16.37
N ALA A 198 15.09 -5.50 -16.86
CA ALA A 198 14.72 -4.10 -16.97
C ALA A 198 14.66 -3.41 -15.61
N MET A 199 14.01 -4.03 -14.63
CA MET A 199 13.89 -3.46 -13.28
C MET A 199 15.21 -3.41 -12.53
N SER A 200 16.12 -4.38 -12.72
CA SER A 200 17.44 -4.38 -12.08
C SER A 200 18.31 -3.19 -12.51
N ASN A 201 18.06 -2.66 -13.70
CA ASN A 201 18.81 -1.57 -14.34
C ASN A 201 18.03 -0.23 -14.37
N ILE A 202 16.87 -0.16 -13.70
CA ILE A 202 16.08 1.07 -13.70
C ILE A 202 16.81 2.21 -13.03
N GLY A 203 16.70 3.42 -13.60
CA GLY A 203 17.30 4.66 -13.10
C GLY A 203 16.51 5.87 -13.59
N GLU A 204 16.97 7.07 -13.26
CA GLU A 204 16.28 8.33 -13.60
C GLU A 204 16.07 8.52 -15.11
N GLU A 205 17.00 8.01 -15.94
CA GLU A 205 16.95 8.17 -17.40
C GLU A 205 16.03 7.13 -18.08
N ASN A 206 15.69 6.03 -17.42
CA ASN A 206 14.94 4.92 -17.99
C ASN A 206 13.78 4.45 -17.12
N ASN A 207 13.18 5.37 -16.34
CA ASN A 207 12.07 5.10 -15.42
C ASN A 207 10.69 5.12 -16.09
N VAL A 208 10.61 5.15 -17.43
CA VAL A 208 9.35 5.17 -18.18
C VAL A 208 9.08 3.81 -18.83
N ILE A 209 7.97 3.21 -18.46
CA ILE A 209 7.43 1.97 -19.05
C ILE A 209 6.20 2.34 -19.86
N SER A 210 6.27 2.17 -21.17
CA SER A 210 5.15 2.38 -22.09
C SER A 210 5.17 1.32 -23.18
N ILE A 211 4.01 0.80 -23.57
CA ILE A 211 3.87 -0.14 -24.68
C ILE A 211 4.07 0.61 -25.98
N ASP A 212 3.34 1.68 -26.16
CA ASP A 212 3.46 2.59 -27.31
C ASP A 212 4.52 3.66 -27.06
N LYS A 213 4.90 4.39 -28.12
CA LYS A 213 5.78 5.56 -27.96
C LYS A 213 5.05 6.61 -27.10
N PRO A 214 5.60 6.95 -25.91
CA PRO A 214 4.93 7.88 -25.02
C PRO A 214 4.96 9.31 -25.59
N ASP A 215 3.92 10.08 -25.31
CA ASP A 215 3.94 11.51 -25.53
C ASP A 215 4.90 12.18 -24.55
N GLU A 216 5.94 12.83 -25.07
CA GLU A 216 6.98 13.45 -24.26
C GLU A 216 6.45 14.55 -23.32
N TYR A 217 5.41 15.28 -23.73
CA TYR A 217 4.80 16.30 -22.90
C TYR A 217 4.09 15.69 -21.68
N SER A 218 3.36 14.61 -21.87
CA SER A 218 2.70 13.88 -20.79
C SER A 218 3.72 13.29 -19.80
N VAL A 219 4.81 12.70 -20.31
CA VAL A 219 5.87 12.12 -19.45
C VAL A 219 6.53 13.17 -18.56
N LYS A 220 6.88 14.35 -19.10
CA LYS A 220 7.51 15.45 -18.33
C LYS A 220 6.63 16.00 -17.20
N ASN A 221 5.32 15.84 -17.32
CA ASN A 221 4.39 16.32 -16.29
C ASN A 221 4.18 15.32 -15.14
N PHE A 222 4.56 14.05 -15.30
CA PHE A 222 4.46 13.07 -14.24
C PHE A 222 5.64 13.18 -13.26
N LYS A 223 5.34 13.66 -12.04
CA LYS A 223 6.31 13.73 -10.93
C LYS A 223 6.31 12.40 -10.16
N SER A 224 6.85 11.34 -10.76
CA SER A 224 6.87 10.00 -10.18
C SER A 224 8.22 9.35 -10.43
N GLN A 225 8.70 8.56 -9.46
CA GLN A 225 9.96 7.83 -9.57
C GLN A 225 9.90 6.71 -10.62
N LEU A 226 8.70 6.18 -10.88
CA LEU A 226 8.42 5.21 -11.92
C LEU A 226 7.18 5.67 -12.68
N ILE A 227 7.28 5.77 -13.98
CA ILE A 227 6.20 6.19 -14.87
C ILE A 227 5.77 4.96 -15.67
N ILE A 228 4.52 4.54 -15.50
CA ILE A 228 3.93 3.42 -16.25
C ILE A 228 2.68 3.95 -16.95
N ILE A 229 2.78 4.14 -18.25
CA ILE A 229 1.71 4.71 -19.05
C ILE A 229 0.61 3.66 -19.27
N ASP A 230 -0.62 4.03 -18.97
CA ASP A 230 -1.80 3.20 -19.24
C ASP A 230 -2.08 3.18 -20.75
N PRO A 231 -2.02 2.03 -21.44
CA PRO A 231 -2.28 1.96 -22.88
C PRO A 231 -3.73 2.27 -23.28
N ILE A 232 -4.63 2.28 -22.32
CA ILE A 232 -6.03 2.65 -22.53
C ILE A 232 -6.25 4.15 -22.32
N ASP A 233 -5.48 4.76 -21.41
CA ASP A 233 -5.61 6.17 -21.03
C ASP A 233 -4.20 6.79 -20.88
N HIS A 234 -3.61 7.25 -21.97
CA HIS A 234 -2.23 7.76 -22.01
C HIS A 234 -1.98 8.97 -21.08
N LYS A 235 -3.04 9.59 -20.56
CA LYS A 235 -2.92 10.66 -19.56
C LYS A 235 -2.80 10.12 -18.13
N ARG A 236 -2.83 8.81 -17.95
CA ARG A 236 -2.74 8.14 -16.66
C ARG A 236 -1.38 7.49 -16.45
N ASN A 237 -0.74 7.83 -15.35
CA ASN A 237 0.44 7.13 -14.85
C ASN A 237 0.04 6.12 -13.76
N LEU A 238 0.14 4.85 -14.05
CA LEU A 238 -0.13 3.75 -13.11
C LEU A 238 0.95 3.64 -12.01
N GLY A 239 2.15 4.16 -12.27
CA GLY A 239 3.26 4.21 -11.32
C GLY A 239 3.00 5.12 -10.12
N THR A 240 2.04 6.06 -10.21
CA THR A 240 1.69 6.99 -9.11
C THR A 240 1.22 6.26 -7.83
N ALA A 241 0.62 5.09 -7.97
CA ALA A 241 0.18 4.28 -6.82
C ALA A 241 1.30 3.45 -6.18
N ILE A 242 2.48 3.37 -6.82
CA ILE A 242 3.58 2.54 -6.37
C ILE A 242 4.51 3.36 -5.48
N SER A 243 4.76 2.90 -4.27
CA SER A 243 5.65 3.57 -3.32
C SER A 243 7.13 3.41 -3.72
N ALA A 244 7.95 4.38 -3.34
CA ALA A 244 9.41 4.30 -3.52
C ALA A 244 10.00 3.04 -2.88
N GLU A 245 9.47 2.64 -1.73
CA GLU A 245 9.87 1.41 -1.03
C GLU A 245 9.58 0.16 -1.89
N SER A 246 8.39 0.05 -2.49
CA SER A 246 8.03 -1.07 -3.35
C SER A 246 8.87 -1.13 -4.62
N ILE A 247 9.21 0.03 -5.21
CA ILE A 247 10.13 0.09 -6.35
C ILE A 247 11.52 -0.40 -5.92
N GLY A 248 12.06 0.12 -4.83
CA GLY A 248 13.37 -0.29 -4.31
C GLY A 248 13.45 -1.78 -3.99
N LYS A 249 12.41 -2.34 -3.35
CA LYS A 249 12.31 -3.77 -3.05
C LYS A 249 12.32 -4.61 -4.33
N LEU A 250 11.56 -4.23 -5.36
CA LEU A 250 11.55 -4.94 -6.64
C LEU A 250 12.93 -4.90 -7.31
N VAL A 251 13.58 -3.73 -7.35
CA VAL A 251 14.91 -3.55 -7.95
C VAL A 251 15.94 -4.45 -7.27
N LEU A 252 16.00 -4.43 -5.94
CA LEU A 252 16.97 -5.23 -5.18
C LEU A 252 16.67 -6.73 -5.29
N ALA A 253 15.39 -7.13 -5.22
CA ALA A 253 14.99 -8.53 -5.38
C ALA A 253 15.29 -9.05 -6.80
N ALA A 254 15.09 -8.22 -7.85
CA ALA A 254 15.44 -8.57 -9.21
C ALA A 254 16.94 -8.80 -9.36
N ARG A 255 17.78 -7.90 -8.84
CA ARG A 255 19.24 -8.06 -8.81
C ARG A 255 19.66 -9.32 -8.09
N SER A 256 19.11 -9.56 -6.91
CA SER A 256 19.44 -10.74 -6.09
C SER A 256 19.02 -12.04 -6.77
N PHE A 257 17.82 -12.08 -7.36
CA PHE A 257 17.35 -13.25 -8.12
C PHE A 257 18.21 -13.53 -9.34
N LEU A 258 18.54 -12.51 -10.14
CA LEU A 258 19.38 -12.67 -11.34
C LEU A 258 20.81 -13.13 -10.99
N ALA A 259 21.36 -12.65 -9.87
CA ALA A 259 22.68 -13.07 -9.39
C ALA A 259 22.68 -14.50 -8.85
N LYS A 260 21.64 -14.90 -8.10
CA LYS A 260 21.50 -16.21 -7.46
C LYS A 260 20.05 -16.69 -7.52
N PRO A 261 19.62 -17.28 -8.65
CA PRO A 261 18.26 -17.77 -8.81
C PRO A 261 17.89 -18.83 -7.76
N SER A 262 16.73 -18.66 -7.09
CA SER A 262 16.20 -19.60 -6.09
C SER A 262 14.67 -19.63 -6.14
N ILE A 263 14.11 -20.82 -5.90
CA ILE A 263 12.65 -21.00 -5.76
C ILE A 263 12.09 -20.21 -4.58
N ASP A 264 12.93 -19.88 -3.61
CA ASP A 264 12.58 -19.09 -2.44
C ASP A 264 11.98 -17.72 -2.79
N PHE A 265 12.34 -17.16 -3.95
CA PHE A 265 11.76 -15.90 -4.44
C PHE A 265 10.29 -16.01 -4.89
N PHE A 266 9.72 -17.20 -4.87
CA PHE A 266 8.31 -17.45 -5.21
C PHE A 266 7.51 -17.98 -4.01
N ILE A 267 8.15 -18.13 -2.84
CA ILE A 267 7.53 -18.64 -1.62
C ILE A 267 7.44 -17.49 -0.60
N LYS A 268 6.25 -17.20 -0.10
CA LYS A 268 6.09 -16.24 1.00
C LYS A 268 6.72 -16.84 2.26
N LYS A 269 7.84 -16.28 2.71
CA LYS A 269 8.45 -16.69 3.98
C LYS A 269 7.82 -15.93 5.13
N GLU A 270 7.52 -16.61 6.22
CA GLU A 270 7.23 -15.94 7.49
C GLU A 270 8.46 -15.16 7.95
N GLN A 271 8.25 -13.92 8.39
CA GLN A 271 9.31 -13.12 8.98
C GLN A 271 9.77 -13.79 10.28
N LYS A 272 10.90 -14.46 10.23
CA LYS A 272 11.53 -15.01 11.44
C LYS A 272 12.29 -13.88 12.13
N LEU A 273 12.05 -13.70 13.43
CA LEU A 273 12.91 -12.90 14.27
C LEU A 273 14.30 -13.54 14.26
N VAL A 274 15.29 -12.85 13.72
CA VAL A 274 16.68 -13.28 13.80
C VAL A 274 17.16 -12.91 15.20
N GLY A 275 17.69 -13.87 15.96
CA GLY A 275 18.01 -13.74 17.40
C GLY A 275 18.92 -12.56 17.79
N ASN A 276 19.68 -11.99 16.85
CA ASN A 276 20.59 -10.87 17.11
C ASN A 276 19.89 -9.49 17.17
N ASN A 277 18.59 -9.41 16.86
CA ASN A 277 17.88 -8.11 16.82
C ASN A 277 17.25 -7.73 18.17
N MET A 278 17.42 -8.56 19.21
CA MET A 278 16.88 -8.26 20.55
C MET A 278 17.52 -7.01 21.17
N GLU A 279 18.75 -6.68 20.80
CA GLU A 279 19.43 -5.44 21.22
C GLU A 279 18.73 -4.16 20.74
N LEU A 280 17.85 -4.25 19.73
CA LEU A 280 17.05 -3.13 19.24
C LEU A 280 15.79 -2.87 20.08
N TYR A 281 15.39 -3.84 20.93
CA TYR A 281 14.18 -3.73 21.74
C TYR A 281 14.11 -2.48 22.63
N PRO A 282 15.19 -2.06 23.31
CA PRO A 282 15.17 -0.86 24.14
C PRO A 282 14.79 0.41 23.37
N ASN A 283 14.99 0.41 22.05
CA ASN A 283 14.72 1.56 21.17
C ASN A 283 13.33 1.53 20.51
N LEU A 284 12.48 0.57 20.90
CA LEU A 284 11.11 0.44 20.38
C LEU A 284 10.11 1.18 21.27
N VAL A 285 9.14 1.85 20.61
CA VAL A 285 7.94 2.39 21.25
C VAL A 285 6.73 1.98 20.42
N ILE A 286 5.76 1.30 21.06
CA ILE A 286 4.57 0.81 20.39
C ILE A 286 3.33 1.44 21.05
N ALA A 287 2.38 1.90 20.25
CA ALA A 287 1.07 2.38 20.69
C ALA A 287 -0.01 1.49 20.08
N GLU A 288 -0.61 0.64 20.91
CA GLU A 288 -1.73 -0.25 20.55
C GLU A 288 -3.04 0.37 20.97
N PHE A 289 -4.08 0.26 20.16
CA PHE A 289 -5.42 0.76 20.47
C PHE A 289 -6.51 -0.02 19.74
N ASN A 290 -7.74 0.06 20.26
CA ASN A 290 -8.90 -0.49 19.59
C ASN A 290 -9.61 0.58 18.77
N TYR A 291 -10.19 0.18 17.65
CA TYR A 291 -10.95 1.07 16.77
C TYR A 291 -12.32 0.46 16.40
N LYS A 292 -13.27 1.32 16.01
CA LYS A 292 -14.55 0.86 15.48
C LYS A 292 -14.34 0.27 14.09
N LYS A 293 -14.89 -0.92 13.84
CA LYS A 293 -14.80 -1.62 12.55
C LYS A 293 -15.22 -0.70 11.41
N ARG A 294 -14.40 -0.69 10.37
CA ARG A 294 -14.60 0.02 9.10
C ARG A 294 -13.93 -0.75 7.97
N SER A 295 -14.18 -0.36 6.72
CA SER A 295 -13.57 -1.10 5.61
C SER A 295 -12.03 -1.08 5.70
N PRO A 296 -11.35 -2.16 5.29
CA PRO A 296 -9.89 -2.27 5.32
C PRO A 296 -9.18 -1.07 4.68
N ASP A 297 -9.66 -0.59 3.54
CA ASP A 297 -9.03 0.55 2.84
C ASP A 297 -9.11 1.84 3.66
N ILE A 298 -10.25 2.08 4.32
CA ILE A 298 -10.43 3.26 5.19
C ILE A 298 -9.49 3.17 6.39
N ILE A 299 -9.48 2.06 7.12
CA ILE A 299 -8.64 1.93 8.32
C ILE A 299 -7.16 2.02 7.96
N ARG A 300 -6.71 1.31 6.93
CA ARG A 300 -5.31 1.33 6.49
C ARG A 300 -4.87 2.72 6.02
N GLY A 301 -5.72 3.43 5.27
CA GLY A 301 -5.46 4.81 4.87
C GLY A 301 -5.35 5.77 6.06
N GLN A 302 -6.23 5.64 7.06
CA GLN A 302 -6.20 6.42 8.29
C GLN A 302 -4.94 6.13 9.12
N LEU A 303 -4.57 4.86 9.27
CA LEU A 303 -3.36 4.43 9.98
C LEU A 303 -2.11 4.99 9.32
N LYS A 304 -1.94 4.83 8.01
CA LYS A 304 -0.75 5.31 7.29
C LYS A 304 -0.56 6.83 7.40
N ARG A 305 -1.64 7.61 7.24
CA ARG A 305 -1.58 9.08 7.40
C ARG A 305 -1.25 9.46 8.85
N SER A 306 -1.83 8.78 9.82
CA SER A 306 -1.59 9.05 11.23
C SER A 306 -0.18 8.67 11.66
N LEU A 307 0.38 7.56 11.14
CA LEU A 307 1.76 7.14 11.34
C LEU A 307 2.74 8.24 10.90
N ILE A 308 2.55 8.76 9.68
CA ILE A 308 3.39 9.85 9.14
C ILE A 308 3.31 11.09 10.04
N ALA A 309 2.10 11.44 10.52
CA ALA A 309 1.90 12.59 11.38
C ALA A 309 2.59 12.41 12.73
N ILE A 310 2.46 11.24 13.36
CA ILE A 310 3.11 10.93 14.65
C ILE A 310 4.63 10.89 14.49
N SER A 311 5.15 10.26 13.43
CA SER A 311 6.59 10.23 13.13
C SER A 311 7.16 11.66 13.03
N LYS A 312 6.45 12.55 12.32
CA LYS A 312 6.84 13.96 12.21
C LYS A 312 6.86 14.67 13.58
N GLN A 313 5.93 14.37 14.47
CA GLN A 313 5.92 14.95 15.82
C GLN A 313 7.08 14.43 16.69
N LEU A 314 7.45 13.15 16.56
CA LEU A 314 8.63 12.58 17.21
C LEU A 314 9.90 13.27 16.71
N GLU A 315 10.07 13.43 15.40
CA GLU A 315 11.21 14.13 14.80
C GLU A 315 11.30 15.60 15.25
N LEU A 316 10.17 16.31 15.29
CA LEU A 316 10.12 17.69 15.80
C LEU A 316 10.50 17.80 17.28
N ALA A 317 10.32 16.73 18.05
CA ALA A 317 10.77 16.63 19.44
C ALA A 317 12.22 16.12 19.57
N ASN A 318 12.92 15.92 18.44
CA ASN A 318 14.28 15.37 18.32
C ASN A 318 14.41 13.88 18.67
N PHE A 319 13.32 13.12 18.68
CA PHE A 319 13.40 11.65 18.67
C PHE A 319 13.53 11.19 17.22
N LYS A 320 14.73 10.84 16.81
CA LYS A 320 14.98 10.42 15.43
C LYS A 320 14.35 9.06 15.16
N VAL A 321 13.44 9.02 14.21
CA VAL A 321 12.72 7.81 13.79
C VAL A 321 13.55 7.09 12.74
N VAL A 322 14.09 5.92 13.10
CA VAL A 322 14.86 5.06 12.18
C VAL A 322 13.91 4.29 11.28
N ARG A 323 12.84 3.74 11.85
CA ARG A 323 11.81 2.99 11.13
C ARG A 323 10.46 3.15 11.83
N SER A 324 9.37 3.15 11.08
CA SER A 324 8.02 3.19 11.65
C SER A 324 7.09 2.26 10.89
N THR A 325 6.09 1.71 11.58
CA THR A 325 5.08 0.84 10.99
C THR A 325 3.72 1.06 11.61
N CYS A 326 2.67 0.65 10.89
CA CYS A 326 1.33 0.51 11.42
C CYS A 326 0.74 -0.84 10.98
N VAL A 327 0.25 -1.58 11.94
CA VAL A 327 -0.34 -2.91 11.76
C VAL A 327 -1.77 -2.94 12.28
N THR A 328 -2.61 -3.79 11.71
CA THR A 328 -4.00 -4.00 12.13
C THR A 328 -4.45 -5.42 11.80
N ASP A 329 -5.37 -5.95 12.61
CA ASP A 329 -6.10 -7.20 12.36
C ASP A 329 -7.26 -7.02 11.37
N GLU A 330 -7.54 -5.77 10.94
CA GLU A 330 -8.67 -5.37 10.09
C GLU A 330 -10.05 -5.55 10.74
N GLU A 331 -10.10 -5.96 11.99
CA GLU A 331 -11.33 -6.14 12.77
C GLU A 331 -11.53 -4.99 13.77
N GLU A 332 -10.69 -4.92 14.78
CA GLU A 332 -10.87 -3.95 15.88
C GLU A 332 -9.58 -3.44 16.51
N THR A 333 -8.41 -4.03 16.18
CA THR A 333 -7.15 -3.69 16.85
C THR A 333 -6.12 -3.17 15.88
N ALA A 334 -5.39 -2.13 16.28
CA ALA A 334 -4.29 -1.58 15.52
C ALA A 334 -3.14 -1.15 16.44
N ALA A 335 -1.93 -1.09 15.87
CA ALA A 335 -0.77 -0.55 16.55
C ALA A 335 0.07 0.34 15.63
N PHE A 336 0.61 1.42 16.20
CA PHE A 336 1.72 2.18 15.65
C PHE A 336 3.01 1.74 16.31
N GLY A 337 4.03 1.45 15.53
CA GLY A 337 5.34 1.06 16.01
C GLY A 337 6.42 2.02 15.50
N PHE A 338 7.39 2.33 16.38
CA PHE A 338 8.52 3.20 16.08
C PHE A 338 9.80 2.56 16.62
N LEU A 339 10.78 2.40 15.75
CA LEU A 339 12.17 2.15 16.10
C LEU A 339 12.89 3.50 16.07
N LEU A 340 13.39 3.93 17.21
CA LEU A 340 14.07 5.21 17.39
C LEU A 340 15.59 5.01 17.49
N GLU A 341 16.36 6.01 17.14
CA GLU A 341 17.81 6.00 17.42
C GLU A 341 18.08 5.95 18.93
N SER A 342 17.26 6.65 19.70
CA SER A 342 17.23 6.56 21.17
C SER A 342 15.85 6.93 21.69
N VAL A 343 15.34 6.18 22.67
CA VAL A 343 14.10 6.50 23.39
C VAL A 343 14.32 7.54 24.49
N THR A 344 15.58 7.80 24.88
CA THR A 344 15.94 8.77 25.91
C THR A 344 16.90 9.80 25.35
N LEU A 345 16.55 11.07 25.48
CA LEU A 345 17.37 12.20 25.07
C LEU A 345 18.04 12.86 26.28
N SER A 346 19.13 13.60 26.06
CA SER A 346 19.74 14.42 27.10
C SER A 346 18.75 15.45 27.64
N GLU A 347 18.92 15.90 28.88
CA GLU A 347 18.04 16.90 29.49
C GLU A 347 18.07 18.25 28.78
N TYR A 348 19.16 18.52 28.06
CA TYR A 348 19.39 19.81 27.44
C TYR A 348 19.35 19.69 25.92
N THR A 349 18.93 20.80 25.27
CA THR A 349 18.95 20.91 23.82
C THR A 349 19.37 22.29 23.40
N GLN A 350 20.20 22.36 22.37
CA GLN A 350 20.48 23.61 21.67
C GLN A 350 19.26 24.01 20.85
N LYS A 351 18.90 25.27 20.93
CA LYS A 351 17.91 25.90 20.08
C LYS A 351 18.60 26.93 19.25
N ILE A 352 18.63 26.73 17.94
CA ILE A 352 19.29 27.62 16.99
C ILE A 352 18.29 28.68 16.56
N GLY A 353 18.68 29.93 16.67
CA GLY A 353 17.91 31.10 16.27
C GLY A 353 18.33 31.65 14.91
N PRO A 354 17.83 32.83 14.56
CA PRO A 354 18.14 33.49 13.29
C PRO A 354 19.58 33.98 13.27
N ASN A 355 20.05 34.30 12.05
CA ASN A 355 21.33 35.01 11.85
C ASN A 355 21.24 36.41 12.46
N ILE A 356 22.34 36.90 13.05
CA ILE A 356 22.41 38.20 13.75
C ILE A 356 22.00 39.39 12.88
N PHE A 357 22.13 39.28 11.56
CA PHE A 357 21.73 40.33 10.62
C PHE A 357 20.19 40.46 10.49
N MET A 358 19.44 39.45 10.91
CA MET A 358 17.97 39.50 11.01
C MET A 358 17.58 40.17 12.35
N ARG A 359 17.64 41.48 12.42
CA ARG A 359 17.61 42.28 13.67
C ARG A 359 16.34 42.01 14.50
N GLU A 360 15.16 42.07 13.90
CA GLU A 360 13.89 41.89 14.60
C GLU A 360 13.69 40.45 15.05
N GLU A 361 13.98 39.48 14.20
CA GLU A 361 13.87 38.09 14.49
C GLU A 361 14.82 37.67 15.61
N THR A 362 16.05 38.21 15.61
CA THR A 362 17.06 37.99 16.64
C THR A 362 16.58 38.51 17.98
N ALA A 363 16.08 39.76 18.03
CA ALA A 363 15.54 40.35 19.24
C ALA A 363 14.35 39.51 19.77
N ASN A 364 13.42 39.12 18.89
CA ASN A 364 12.28 38.28 19.24
C ASN A 364 12.69 36.90 19.76
N PHE A 365 13.73 36.30 19.15
CA PHE A 365 14.26 35.03 19.59
C PHE A 365 14.82 35.08 21.01
N ILE A 366 15.62 36.11 21.31
CA ILE A 366 16.21 36.34 22.62
C ILE A 366 15.10 36.54 23.65
N LEU A 367 14.16 37.46 23.41
CA LEU A 367 13.05 37.73 24.31
C LEU A 367 12.20 36.50 24.62
N LYS A 368 11.86 35.71 23.61
CA LYS A 368 11.05 34.47 23.77
C LYS A 368 11.77 33.40 24.58
N ASN A 369 13.09 33.36 24.55
CA ASN A 369 13.87 32.32 25.18
C ASN A 369 14.53 32.78 26.50
N GLN A 370 14.63 34.07 26.79
CA GLN A 370 15.34 34.67 27.91
C GLN A 370 15.05 33.96 29.27
N LYS A 371 13.78 33.67 29.58
CA LYS A 371 13.39 33.01 30.84
C LYS A 371 13.67 31.51 30.89
N LYS A 372 13.98 30.87 29.77
CA LYS A 372 14.16 29.42 29.65
C LYS A 372 15.58 29.03 29.31
N SER A 373 16.38 29.99 28.87
CA SER A 373 17.77 29.83 28.49
C SER A 373 18.65 29.61 29.72
N LEU A 374 19.49 28.62 29.66
CA LEU A 374 20.57 28.37 30.59
C LEU A 374 21.83 29.17 30.20
N ILE A 375 22.15 29.15 28.92
CA ILE A 375 23.21 29.91 28.30
C ILE A 375 22.77 30.35 26.89
N THR A 376 23.24 31.51 26.45
CA THR A 376 23.01 32.06 25.09
C THR A 376 24.34 32.51 24.51
N TRP A 377 24.59 32.21 23.22
CA TRP A 377 25.82 32.58 22.52
C TRP A 377 25.54 32.82 21.04
N VAL A 378 26.53 33.31 20.33
CA VAL A 378 26.53 33.37 18.87
C VAL A 378 27.39 32.25 18.36
N ASP A 379 26.86 31.42 17.45
CA ASP A 379 27.58 30.30 16.86
C ASP A 379 28.48 30.70 15.69
N SER A 380 29.25 29.73 15.14
CA SER A 380 30.16 29.95 14.03
C SER A 380 29.49 30.40 12.72
N GLU A 381 28.17 30.24 12.61
CA GLU A 381 27.38 30.69 11.46
C GLU A 381 26.68 32.04 11.71
N MET A 382 27.15 32.78 12.71
CA MET A 382 26.60 34.06 13.14
C MET A 382 25.10 33.99 13.49
N ARG A 383 24.66 32.88 14.11
CA ARG A 383 23.28 32.72 14.59
C ARG A 383 23.26 32.77 16.11
N VAL A 384 22.19 33.34 16.66
CA VAL A 384 21.95 33.28 18.10
C VAL A 384 21.53 31.87 18.48
N SER A 385 22.29 31.24 19.35
CA SER A 385 22.01 29.93 19.87
C SER A 385 21.76 29.97 21.38
N THR A 386 20.89 29.11 21.87
CA THR A 386 20.59 29.00 23.30
C THR A 386 20.48 27.55 23.74
N LEU A 387 20.99 27.25 24.93
CA LEU A 387 20.78 25.95 25.60
C LEU A 387 19.55 26.05 26.50
N ILE A 388 18.62 25.15 26.31
CA ILE A 388 17.41 25.06 27.10
C ILE A 388 17.20 23.66 27.65
N ARG A 389 16.49 23.54 28.78
CA ARG A 389 16.07 22.21 29.28
C ARG A 389 14.90 21.69 28.44
N ARG A 390 14.97 20.43 28.03
CA ARG A 390 13.88 19.73 27.30
C ARG A 390 12.66 19.60 28.22
N LYS A 391 11.49 19.71 27.65
CA LYS A 391 10.22 19.43 28.36
C LYS A 391 9.98 17.96 28.57
N THR A 392 10.48 17.11 27.69
CA THR A 392 10.32 15.67 27.74
C THR A 392 11.60 15.04 27.17
N THR A 393 12.17 14.12 27.90
CA THR A 393 13.40 13.40 27.54
C THR A 393 13.16 11.96 27.17
N ASN A 394 11.94 11.43 27.38
CA ASN A 394 11.57 10.04 27.10
C ASN A 394 10.48 9.98 26.03
N ALA A 395 10.70 9.19 25.00
CA ALA A 395 9.81 9.06 23.85
C ALA A 395 8.44 8.47 24.18
N LYS A 396 8.38 7.45 25.06
CA LYS A 396 7.12 6.85 25.52
C LYS A 396 6.27 7.89 26.27
N HIS A 397 6.91 8.70 27.13
CA HIS A 397 6.22 9.78 27.83
C HIS A 397 5.76 10.88 26.87
N PHE A 398 6.59 11.25 25.90
CA PHE A 398 6.23 12.22 24.84
C PHE A 398 5.02 11.73 24.05
N LEU A 399 5.05 10.48 23.59
CA LEU A 399 3.95 9.89 22.83
C LEU A 399 2.66 9.83 23.65
N LYS A 400 2.75 9.50 24.98
CA LYS A 400 1.60 9.56 25.89
C LYS A 400 0.97 10.96 25.94
N LEU A 401 1.79 12.00 26.11
CA LEU A 401 1.30 13.39 26.14
C LEU A 401 0.68 13.79 24.79
N LEU A 402 1.28 13.37 23.68
CA LEU A 402 0.81 13.63 22.33
C LEU A 402 -0.60 13.04 22.12
N LEU A 403 -0.78 11.76 22.45
CA LEU A 403 -2.02 11.02 22.24
C LEU A 403 -3.13 11.38 23.24
N THR A 404 -2.80 11.94 24.42
CA THR A 404 -3.80 12.35 25.40
C THR A 404 -4.17 13.84 25.32
N LYS A 405 -3.15 14.73 25.35
CA LYS A 405 -3.37 16.18 25.52
C LYS A 405 -3.33 16.97 24.21
N LYS A 406 -2.75 16.41 23.14
CA LYS A 406 -2.47 17.14 21.90
C LYS A 406 -2.94 16.40 20.64
N ILE A 407 -3.74 15.38 20.77
CA ILE A 407 -4.10 14.49 19.68
C ILE A 407 -4.71 15.23 18.47
N GLU A 408 -5.56 16.23 18.71
CA GLU A 408 -6.19 17.03 17.65
C GLU A 408 -5.20 17.87 16.84
N SER A 409 -4.11 18.28 17.47
CA SER A 409 -3.04 19.08 16.81
C SER A 409 -1.90 18.25 16.22
N THR A 410 -1.97 16.92 16.31
CA THR A 410 -0.91 16.02 15.84
C THR A 410 -0.91 15.81 14.33
N GLY A 411 -2.07 15.96 13.68
CA GLY A 411 -2.31 15.54 12.30
C GLY A 411 -2.80 14.09 12.18
N ILE A 412 -3.13 13.43 13.31
CA ILE A 412 -3.84 12.14 13.31
C ILE A 412 -5.19 12.33 12.61
N THR A 413 -5.58 11.36 11.80
CA THR A 413 -6.85 11.42 11.06
C THR A 413 -8.03 11.49 12.03
N ARG A 414 -9.01 12.37 11.75
CA ARG A 414 -10.18 12.59 12.64
C ARG A 414 -10.91 11.30 13.00
N GLY A 415 -10.96 10.35 12.05
CA GLY A 415 -11.61 9.06 12.29
C GLY A 415 -10.95 8.21 13.38
N LEU A 416 -9.65 8.40 13.67
CA LEU A 416 -8.93 7.65 14.70
C LEU A 416 -8.84 8.39 16.04
N VAL A 417 -9.09 9.70 16.08
CA VAL A 417 -8.93 10.50 17.29
C VAL A 417 -9.77 9.92 18.44
N GLY A 418 -11.06 9.70 18.20
CA GLY A 418 -11.96 9.17 19.25
C GLY A 418 -11.67 7.72 19.63
N ASP A 419 -11.15 6.91 18.70
CA ASP A 419 -10.75 5.53 18.97
C ASP A 419 -9.55 5.50 19.93
N ILE A 420 -8.50 6.27 19.61
CA ILE A 420 -7.28 6.36 20.43
C ILE A 420 -7.57 7.00 21.80
N GLN A 421 -8.39 8.06 21.85
CA GLN A 421 -8.74 8.72 23.12
C GLN A 421 -9.50 7.81 24.09
N ARG A 422 -10.25 6.84 23.57
CA ARG A 422 -11.01 5.90 24.41
C ARG A 422 -10.09 5.01 25.24
N LEU A 423 -9.13 4.37 24.61
CA LEU A 423 -8.15 3.51 25.27
C LEU A 423 -6.99 3.21 24.32
N PHE A 424 -5.78 3.44 24.79
CA PHE A 424 -4.57 2.94 24.15
C PHE A 424 -3.57 2.43 25.18
N ARG A 425 -2.70 1.54 24.76
CA ARG A 425 -1.59 1.00 25.55
C ARG A 425 -0.27 1.38 24.91
N LEU A 426 0.71 1.77 25.73
CA LEU A 426 2.05 2.06 25.29
C LEU A 426 3.01 1.03 25.83
N TYR A 427 3.78 0.42 24.93
CA TYR A 427 4.85 -0.48 25.25
C TYR A 427 6.19 0.17 24.90
N SER A 428 7.22 -0.11 25.71
CA SER A 428 8.63 0.02 25.36
C SER A 428 9.20 -1.36 25.09
N GLY A 429 10.35 -1.45 24.44
CA GLY A 429 10.96 -2.73 24.10
C GLY A 429 11.25 -3.65 25.29
N ASP A 430 11.39 -3.09 26.48
CA ASP A 430 11.62 -3.86 27.73
C ASP A 430 10.34 -4.43 28.36
N ASP A 431 9.17 -4.14 27.79
CA ASP A 431 7.89 -4.63 28.32
C ASP A 431 7.70 -6.11 27.93
N HIS A 432 7.84 -7.03 28.87
CA HIS A 432 7.65 -8.48 28.68
C HIS A 432 6.22 -8.90 28.30
N LYS A 433 5.28 -7.95 28.25
CA LYS A 433 3.86 -8.17 27.96
C LYS A 433 3.45 -7.86 26.52
N ILE A 434 4.42 -7.64 25.61
CA ILE A 434 4.11 -7.36 24.22
C ILE A 434 3.58 -8.65 23.56
N ASN A 435 2.31 -8.64 23.18
CA ASN A 435 1.64 -9.74 22.51
C ASN A 435 0.69 -9.23 21.41
N GLY A 436 -0.04 -10.12 20.75
CA GLY A 436 -1.03 -9.75 19.73
C GLY A 436 -0.47 -8.83 18.64
N ILE A 437 -1.25 -7.78 18.31
CA ILE A 437 -0.93 -6.85 17.23
C ILE A 437 0.32 -6.01 17.51
N ALA A 438 0.59 -5.70 18.78
CA ALA A 438 1.82 -5.01 19.18
C ALA A 438 3.07 -5.84 18.88
N LYS A 439 3.01 -7.18 19.05
CA LYS A 439 4.10 -8.09 18.69
C LYS A 439 4.35 -8.14 17.18
N GLU A 440 3.29 -8.09 16.37
CA GLU A 440 3.44 -8.01 14.92
C GLU A 440 4.13 -6.69 14.50
N ALA A 441 3.80 -5.57 15.14
CA ALA A 441 4.50 -4.30 14.91
C ALA A 441 5.99 -4.39 15.25
N VAL A 442 6.34 -5.04 16.37
CA VAL A 442 7.74 -5.30 16.73
C VAL A 442 8.43 -6.14 15.66
N LYS A 443 7.83 -7.27 15.26
CA LYS A 443 8.40 -8.13 14.22
C LYS A 443 8.70 -7.35 12.94
N GLU A 444 7.76 -6.53 12.50
CA GLU A 444 7.91 -5.74 11.28
C GLU A 444 9.07 -4.73 11.39
N LEU A 445 9.21 -4.06 12.54
CA LEU A 445 10.25 -3.05 12.75
C LEU A 445 11.68 -3.63 12.76
N ILE A 446 11.85 -4.82 13.36
CA ILE A 446 13.19 -5.41 13.55
C ILE A 446 13.52 -6.52 12.56
N SER A 447 12.61 -6.89 11.67
CA SER A 447 12.87 -7.88 10.62
C SER A 447 13.63 -7.24 9.47
N SER A 448 14.65 -7.94 8.99
CA SER A 448 15.28 -7.64 7.70
C SER A 448 14.41 -8.19 6.58
N ASP A 449 14.45 -7.54 5.43
CA ASP A 449 13.85 -8.07 4.21
C ASP A 449 14.75 -9.19 3.68
N GLN A 450 14.49 -10.43 4.14
CA GLN A 450 15.35 -11.63 3.94
C GLN A 450 15.58 -12.03 2.48
N ARG A 451 14.99 -11.31 1.52
CA ARG A 451 15.14 -11.58 0.08
C ARG A 451 15.95 -10.55 -0.65
N ILE A 452 16.26 -9.49 0.05
CA ILE A 452 17.12 -8.43 -0.45
C ILE A 452 18.56 -8.64 -0.01
N PHE A 453 18.74 -9.35 1.12
CA PHE A 453 20.04 -9.59 1.74
C PHE A 453 20.29 -11.08 1.96
#